data_900933a1485441828b23ee2a75b4e87c
#
_entry.id   900933a1485441828b23ee2a75b4e87c
#
_cell.length_a   1.000
_cell.length_b   1.000
_cell.length_c   1.000
_cell.angle_alpha   90.00
_cell.angle_beta   90.00
_cell.angle_gamma   90.00
#
_symmetry.space_group_name_H-M   'P 1'
#
loop_
_entity.id
_entity.type
_entity.pdbx_description
1 polymer ?
#
loop_
_entity_poly.entity_id
_entity_poly.type
_entity_poly.pdbx_seq_one_letter_code
_entity_poly.pdbx_strand_id
1 'polypeptide(L)'
;MKILIAGFQHETNTFAPSEADWDSFVEGGGMPGMVEGEALLDFKGINLPLGGFLDDLDGEGHEYLPVIWASASPSGKVTKDAFERIVGKITDALKQETPDAIYLDIHGAMVVEHVDDGEGELLKRVRELVGDEVPVVGSLDLHANVSHKMLKYADALVAYRTYPHVDMDETGSRAAKLLKLRMDEKKRRYCAFKRIPFLIPINAQCTDLEPAIGTYSLLEKLEAEKDVILSFTPGFPASDFLDCGALVWGYGQDAQDTLDAVNQLAAWVESKESAVSYTHLRAHETELD
;
A
#
# COMPACT_ATOMS: atom_id res chain seq x y z
N MET A 1 -6.85 10.59 20.81
CA MET A 1 -7.37 9.32 20.27
C MET A 1 -6.37 8.23 20.55
N LYS A 2 -6.83 7.00 20.68
CA LYS A 2 -5.95 5.81 20.72
C LYS A 2 -5.89 5.20 19.32
N ILE A 3 -4.69 5.11 18.74
CA ILE A 3 -4.48 4.65 17.37
C ILE A 3 -3.66 3.36 17.41
N LEU A 4 -4.22 2.26 16.92
CA LEU A 4 -3.43 1.04 16.72
C LEU A 4 -2.52 1.25 15.50
N ILE A 5 -1.24 0.94 15.66
CA ILE A 5 -0.25 0.96 14.58
C ILE A 5 0.39 -0.42 14.43
N ALA A 6 0.46 -0.89 13.18
CA ALA A 6 1.13 -2.14 12.83
C ALA A 6 1.65 -2.07 11.38
N GLY A 7 2.62 -2.95 11.06
CA GLY A 7 3.11 -3.11 9.70
C GLY A 7 3.34 -4.58 9.36
N PHE A 8 3.03 -4.95 8.12
CA PHE A 8 3.29 -6.28 7.59
C PHE A 8 3.54 -6.20 6.10
N GLN A 9 4.81 -6.23 5.69
CA GLN A 9 5.23 -5.96 4.33
C GLN A 9 5.91 -7.18 3.71
N HIS A 10 5.47 -7.57 2.51
CA HIS A 10 6.15 -8.55 1.67
C HIS A 10 5.76 -8.36 0.20
N GLU A 11 6.76 -8.38 -0.66
CA GLU A 11 6.60 -8.40 -2.12
C GLU A 11 6.82 -9.83 -2.61
N THR A 12 5.74 -10.52 -2.98
CA THR A 12 5.79 -11.92 -3.34
C THR A 12 6.05 -12.12 -4.84
N ASN A 13 7.16 -12.76 -5.17
CA ASN A 13 7.37 -13.36 -6.49
C ASN A 13 6.94 -14.83 -6.45
N THR A 14 5.77 -15.14 -6.99
CA THR A 14 5.20 -16.50 -6.95
C THR A 14 6.01 -17.54 -7.75
N PHE A 15 6.97 -17.10 -8.56
CA PHE A 15 7.92 -17.95 -9.32
C PHE A 15 9.22 -18.20 -8.56
N ALA A 16 9.46 -17.51 -7.44
CA ALA A 16 10.67 -17.71 -6.64
C ALA A 16 10.62 -19.06 -5.88
N PRO A 17 11.75 -19.76 -5.77
CA PRO A 17 11.81 -21.07 -5.14
C PRO A 17 11.84 -21.02 -3.59
N SER A 18 12.18 -19.87 -3.01
CA SER A 18 12.27 -19.69 -1.56
C SER A 18 10.99 -19.04 -1.03
N GLU A 19 10.45 -19.54 0.06
CA GLU A 19 9.30 -18.97 0.76
C GLU A 19 9.76 -17.90 1.75
N ALA A 20 8.87 -16.97 2.12
CA ALA A 20 9.05 -16.05 3.23
C ALA A 20 8.46 -16.68 4.51
N ASP A 21 9.31 -17.26 5.32
CA ASP A 21 8.95 -17.84 6.59
C ASP A 21 9.07 -16.85 7.76
N TRP A 22 8.81 -17.31 8.97
CA TRP A 22 8.90 -16.47 10.18
C TRP A 22 10.29 -15.85 10.35
N ASP A 23 11.35 -16.61 10.14
CA ASP A 23 12.73 -16.13 10.36
C ASP A 23 13.10 -15.07 9.32
N SER A 24 12.58 -15.16 8.10
CA SER A 24 12.71 -14.11 7.06
C SER A 24 12.19 -12.76 7.53
N PHE A 25 11.06 -12.73 8.25
CA PHE A 25 10.51 -11.51 8.83
C PHE A 25 11.28 -11.04 10.08
N VAL A 26 11.79 -11.96 10.89
CA VAL A 26 12.64 -11.61 12.04
C VAL A 26 13.91 -10.92 11.57
N GLU A 27 14.52 -11.38 10.48
CA GLU A 27 15.75 -10.82 9.91
C GLU A 27 15.51 -9.49 9.16
N GLY A 28 14.37 -9.31 8.49
CA GLY A 28 13.94 -8.08 7.81
C GLY A 28 14.51 -7.83 6.42
N GLY A 29 15.67 -8.36 6.07
CA GLY A 29 16.27 -8.40 4.74
C GLY A 29 16.28 -7.10 3.94
N GLY A 30 17.00 -6.08 4.35
CA GLY A 30 17.10 -4.78 3.65
C GLY A 30 16.20 -3.68 4.23
N MET A 31 15.17 -4.03 4.95
CA MET A 31 14.37 -3.18 5.84
C MET A 31 14.73 -3.51 7.30
N PRO A 32 14.29 -2.72 8.29
CA PRO A 32 14.42 -3.09 9.68
C PRO A 32 13.89 -4.50 9.95
N GLY A 33 14.54 -5.25 10.82
CA GLY A 33 14.02 -6.53 11.31
C GLY A 33 12.72 -6.33 12.08
N MET A 34 12.03 -7.44 12.36
CA MET A 34 10.78 -7.42 13.11
C MET A 34 10.93 -6.71 14.45
N VAL A 35 10.03 -5.78 14.73
CA VAL A 35 9.90 -5.08 16.02
C VAL A 35 8.48 -5.20 16.56
N GLU A 36 8.34 -5.17 17.89
CA GLU A 36 7.06 -5.29 18.57
C GLU A 36 6.89 -4.24 19.67
N GLY A 37 5.65 -3.85 19.95
CA GLY A 37 5.30 -2.93 21.02
C GLY A 37 5.92 -1.54 20.82
N GLU A 38 6.31 -0.92 21.91
CA GLU A 38 6.83 0.47 21.94
C GLU A 38 8.01 0.74 20.99
N ALA A 39 8.76 -0.28 20.59
CA ALA A 39 9.87 -0.14 19.65
C ALA A 39 9.42 0.34 18.26
N LEU A 40 8.12 0.23 17.89
CA LEU A 40 7.58 0.80 16.67
C LEU A 40 7.65 2.34 16.67
N LEU A 41 7.64 2.97 17.83
CA LEU A 41 7.70 4.43 17.95
C LEU A 41 9.10 4.99 17.62
N ASP A 42 10.14 4.15 17.65
CA ASP A 42 11.50 4.51 17.25
C ASP A 42 11.62 4.75 15.72
N PHE A 43 10.58 4.39 14.95
CA PHE A 43 10.55 4.71 13.51
C PHE A 43 10.25 6.17 13.21
N LYS A 44 9.86 6.96 14.19
CA LYS A 44 9.69 8.40 14.04
C LYS A 44 10.96 9.06 13.50
N GLY A 45 10.83 9.90 12.47
CA GLY A 45 11.96 10.55 11.80
C GLY A 45 12.74 9.67 10.83
N ILE A 46 12.27 8.43 10.58
CA ILE A 46 12.85 7.52 9.59
C ILE A 46 12.02 7.57 8.32
N ASN A 47 12.67 7.56 7.16
CA ASN A 47 11.98 7.47 5.86
C ASN A 47 11.38 6.07 5.69
N LEU A 48 10.27 5.84 6.41
CA LEU A 48 9.36 4.70 6.34
C LEU A 48 7.92 5.25 6.48
N PRO A 49 6.92 4.59 5.93
CA PRO A 49 5.54 5.08 6.04
C PRO A 49 5.07 5.23 7.49
N LEU A 50 5.39 4.27 8.34
CA LEU A 50 5.09 4.38 9.77
C LEU A 50 5.79 5.60 10.39
N GLY A 51 7.04 5.90 10.00
CA GLY A 51 7.78 7.09 10.47
C GLY A 51 7.05 8.38 10.12
N GLY A 52 6.72 8.56 8.85
CA GLY A 52 5.98 9.76 8.39
C GLY A 52 4.58 9.88 8.98
N PHE A 53 3.88 8.76 9.20
CA PHE A 53 2.59 8.75 9.90
C PHE A 53 2.71 9.25 11.34
N LEU A 54 3.73 8.79 12.06
CA LEU A 54 4.01 9.22 13.43
C LEU A 54 4.43 10.69 13.50
N ASP A 55 5.25 11.15 12.54
CA ASP A 55 5.71 12.55 12.47
C ASP A 55 4.56 13.52 12.20
N ASP A 56 3.64 13.17 11.28
CA ASP A 56 2.50 14.03 10.92
C ASP A 56 1.48 14.20 12.07
N LEU A 57 1.40 13.23 12.97
CA LEU A 57 0.50 13.25 14.14
C LEU A 57 1.22 13.69 15.43
N ASP A 58 2.50 14.07 15.35
CA ASP A 58 3.26 14.46 16.54
C ASP A 58 2.69 15.71 17.22
N GLY A 59 2.69 15.69 18.53
CA GLY A 59 2.18 16.83 19.32
C GLY A 59 0.65 16.98 19.36
N GLU A 60 -0.12 16.14 18.65
CA GLU A 60 -1.59 16.20 18.68
C GLU A 60 -2.22 15.47 19.89
N GLY A 61 -1.39 14.89 20.76
CA GLY A 61 -1.85 14.23 22.00
C GLY A 61 -2.55 12.89 21.76
N HIS A 62 -2.18 12.16 20.71
CA HIS A 62 -2.65 10.81 20.46
C HIS A 62 -1.92 9.80 21.35
N GLU A 63 -2.63 8.74 21.72
CA GLU A 63 -2.08 7.53 22.34
C GLU A 63 -1.91 6.47 21.26
N TYR A 64 -0.77 5.82 21.18
CA TYR A 64 -0.55 4.73 20.26
C TYR A 64 -0.69 3.38 20.94
N LEU A 65 -1.28 2.42 20.23
CA LEU A 65 -1.28 1.00 20.55
C LEU A 65 -0.37 0.30 19.51
N PRO A 66 0.95 0.31 19.73
CA PRO A 66 1.89 -0.30 18.81
C PRO A 66 1.88 -1.81 18.98
N VAL A 67 1.75 -2.57 17.88
CA VAL A 67 1.61 -4.03 17.93
C VAL A 67 2.87 -4.70 17.38
N ILE A 68 3.04 -4.68 16.06
CA ILE A 68 4.14 -5.33 15.36
C ILE A 68 4.43 -4.60 14.06
N TRP A 69 5.69 -4.53 13.68
CA TRP A 69 6.11 -4.19 12.32
C TRP A 69 7.08 -5.25 11.82
N ALA A 70 6.80 -5.82 10.65
CA ALA A 70 7.57 -6.91 10.08
C ALA A 70 7.65 -6.76 8.56
N SER A 71 8.85 -6.89 8.01
CA SER A 71 9.11 -6.91 6.58
C SER A 71 10.07 -8.05 6.26
N ALA A 72 9.96 -8.63 5.07
CA ALA A 72 10.92 -9.60 4.57
C ALA A 72 11.35 -9.24 3.15
N SER A 73 12.57 -9.63 2.76
CA SER A 73 13.05 -9.47 1.38
C SER A 73 12.08 -10.08 0.38
N PRO A 74 11.90 -9.48 -0.81
CA PRO A 74 11.12 -10.07 -1.90
C PRO A 74 11.55 -11.52 -2.17
N SER A 75 10.61 -12.45 -2.10
CA SER A 75 10.83 -13.89 -2.26
C SER A 75 9.55 -14.60 -2.69
N GLY A 76 9.44 -15.91 -2.54
CA GLY A 76 8.23 -16.66 -2.82
C GLY A 76 7.09 -16.36 -1.84
N LYS A 77 6.09 -17.22 -1.81
CA LYS A 77 4.91 -17.02 -0.98
C LYS A 77 5.26 -16.94 0.50
N VAL A 78 4.51 -16.09 1.21
CA VAL A 78 4.56 -16.07 2.68
C VAL A 78 4.01 -17.39 3.21
N THR A 79 4.73 -18.03 4.12
CA THR A 79 4.24 -19.27 4.74
C THR A 79 2.98 -19.00 5.57
N LYS A 80 2.12 -20.00 5.64
CA LYS A 80 0.92 -19.93 6.48
C LYS A 80 1.27 -19.62 7.93
N ASP A 81 2.33 -20.25 8.48
CA ASP A 81 2.77 -20.02 9.86
C ASP A 81 3.15 -18.56 10.10
N ALA A 82 4.00 -17.98 9.26
CA ALA A 82 4.41 -16.58 9.39
C ALA A 82 3.20 -15.63 9.32
N PHE A 83 2.34 -15.81 8.32
CA PHE A 83 1.14 -14.99 8.13
C PHE A 83 0.21 -15.06 9.35
N GLU A 84 -0.16 -16.26 9.79
CA GLU A 84 -1.12 -16.42 10.89
C GLU A 84 -0.55 -15.92 12.22
N ARG A 85 0.77 -16.02 12.45
CA ARG A 85 1.42 -15.48 13.65
C ARG A 85 1.43 -13.96 13.67
N ILE A 86 1.79 -13.32 12.56
CA ILE A 86 1.85 -11.84 12.48
C ILE A 86 0.44 -11.25 12.53
N VAL A 87 -0.47 -11.75 11.69
CA VAL A 87 -1.88 -11.30 11.69
C VAL A 87 -2.55 -11.62 13.03
N GLY A 88 -2.20 -12.78 13.66
CA GLY A 88 -2.67 -13.14 14.98
C GLY A 88 -2.35 -12.10 16.03
N LYS A 89 -1.11 -11.58 16.06
CA LYS A 89 -0.73 -10.51 17.00
C LYS A 89 -1.59 -9.26 16.83
N ILE A 90 -1.84 -8.84 15.59
CA ILE A 90 -2.68 -7.66 15.28
C ILE A 90 -4.13 -7.91 15.74
N THR A 91 -4.70 -9.05 15.37
CA THR A 91 -6.09 -9.38 15.72
C THR A 91 -6.28 -9.63 17.22
N ASP A 92 -5.29 -10.18 17.90
CA ASP A 92 -5.34 -10.40 19.36
C ASP A 92 -5.26 -9.09 20.14
N ALA A 93 -4.48 -8.11 19.66
CA ALA A 93 -4.50 -6.76 20.24
C ALA A 93 -5.90 -6.12 20.10
N LEU A 94 -6.54 -6.24 18.93
CA LEU A 94 -7.89 -5.73 18.69
C LEU A 94 -8.99 -6.41 19.53
N LYS A 95 -8.82 -7.69 19.86
CA LYS A 95 -9.74 -8.41 20.77
C LYS A 95 -9.62 -7.94 22.22
N GLN A 96 -8.41 -7.49 22.62
CA GLN A 96 -8.17 -6.98 23.97
C GLN A 96 -8.65 -5.56 24.15
N GLU A 97 -8.48 -4.71 23.14
CA GLU A 97 -8.84 -3.31 23.18
C GLU A 97 -9.23 -2.81 21.79
N THR A 98 -10.37 -2.12 21.69
CA THR A 98 -10.81 -1.47 20.46
C THR A 98 -10.24 -0.05 20.42
N PRO A 99 -9.36 0.27 19.43
CA PRO A 99 -8.81 1.62 19.27
C PRO A 99 -9.84 2.56 18.63
N ASP A 100 -9.56 3.87 18.67
CA ASP A 100 -10.34 4.88 17.96
C ASP A 100 -10.08 4.87 16.46
N ALA A 101 -8.88 4.43 16.05
CA ALA A 101 -8.45 4.33 14.65
C ALA A 101 -7.34 3.28 14.48
N ILE A 102 -7.12 2.84 13.24
CA ILE A 102 -6.08 1.86 12.88
C ILE A 102 -5.28 2.39 11.70
N TYR A 103 -3.95 2.30 11.82
CA TYR A 103 -3.02 2.50 10.72
C TYR A 103 -2.24 1.21 10.44
N LEU A 104 -2.19 0.82 9.18
CA LEU A 104 -1.46 -0.35 8.70
C LEU A 104 -0.43 0.04 7.65
N ASP A 105 0.84 -0.22 7.93
CA ASP A 105 1.95 -0.09 6.99
C ASP A 105 2.14 -1.42 6.27
N ILE A 106 1.57 -1.56 5.08
CA ILE A 106 1.51 -2.82 4.32
C ILE A 106 2.10 -2.63 2.91
N HIS A 107 2.51 -3.71 2.26
CA HIS A 107 3.11 -3.64 0.93
C HIS A 107 2.05 -3.55 -0.18
N GLY A 108 1.13 -4.49 -0.21
CA GLY A 108 0.10 -4.60 -1.25
C GLY A 108 0.35 -5.66 -2.32
N ALA A 109 1.44 -6.43 -2.22
CA ALA A 109 1.76 -7.49 -3.19
C ALA A 109 2.04 -8.84 -2.51
N MET A 110 1.47 -9.07 -1.34
CA MET A 110 1.67 -10.29 -0.57
C MET A 110 0.76 -11.43 -1.04
N VAL A 111 1.37 -12.51 -1.50
CA VAL A 111 0.70 -13.79 -1.74
C VAL A 111 1.12 -14.78 -0.67
N VAL A 112 0.15 -15.43 -0.03
CA VAL A 112 0.36 -16.38 1.06
C VAL A 112 0.08 -17.80 0.56
N GLU A 113 0.65 -18.82 1.18
CA GLU A 113 0.44 -20.23 0.79
C GLU A 113 -1.03 -20.62 0.65
N HIS A 114 -1.90 -20.09 1.51
CA HIS A 114 -3.33 -20.45 1.58
C HIS A 114 -4.29 -19.31 1.25
N VAL A 115 -3.77 -18.13 0.89
CA VAL A 115 -4.55 -16.93 0.55
C VAL A 115 -3.79 -16.14 -0.51
N ASP A 116 -4.40 -15.90 -1.67
CA ASP A 116 -3.75 -15.18 -2.76
C ASP A 116 -3.61 -13.67 -2.48
N ASP A 117 -4.53 -13.07 -1.74
CA ASP A 117 -4.54 -11.66 -1.35
C ASP A 117 -4.33 -11.54 0.16
N GLY A 118 -3.07 -11.50 0.58
CA GLY A 118 -2.68 -11.45 1.99
C GLY A 118 -3.12 -10.17 2.70
N GLU A 119 -2.92 -9.03 2.07
CA GLU A 119 -3.31 -7.74 2.64
C GLU A 119 -4.83 -7.58 2.69
N GLY A 120 -5.54 -8.01 1.66
CA GLY A 120 -7.00 -8.01 1.68
C GLY A 120 -7.58 -8.93 2.75
N GLU A 121 -6.93 -10.05 3.06
CA GLU A 121 -7.33 -10.93 4.17
C GLU A 121 -7.03 -10.30 5.54
N LEU A 122 -5.88 -9.67 5.72
CA LEU A 122 -5.56 -8.89 6.93
C LEU A 122 -6.60 -7.80 7.17
N LEU A 123 -6.84 -6.94 6.17
CA LEU A 123 -7.81 -5.85 6.25
C LEU A 123 -9.23 -6.34 6.55
N LYS A 124 -9.63 -7.48 5.95
CA LYS A 124 -10.92 -8.11 6.23
C LYS A 124 -11.03 -8.53 7.70
N ARG A 125 -10.02 -9.25 8.23
CA ARG A 125 -10.02 -9.72 9.62
C ARG A 125 -10.04 -8.54 10.62
N VAL A 126 -9.29 -7.48 10.32
CA VAL A 126 -9.32 -6.25 11.11
C VAL A 126 -10.73 -5.64 11.10
N ARG A 127 -11.32 -5.45 9.93
CA ARG A 127 -12.65 -4.86 9.79
C ARG A 127 -13.75 -5.67 10.47
N GLU A 128 -13.69 -7.00 10.40
CA GLU A 128 -14.65 -7.90 11.07
C GLU A 128 -14.61 -7.77 12.61
N LEU A 129 -13.45 -7.41 13.16
CA LEU A 129 -13.30 -7.20 14.62
C LEU A 129 -13.76 -5.82 15.07
N VAL A 130 -13.47 -4.76 14.31
CA VAL A 130 -13.71 -3.39 14.78
C VAL A 130 -14.99 -2.76 14.23
N GLY A 131 -15.65 -3.40 13.26
CA GLY A 131 -16.86 -2.87 12.61
C GLY A 131 -16.57 -1.69 11.68
N ASP A 132 -17.62 -1.01 11.20
CA ASP A 132 -17.49 0.02 10.15
C ASP A 132 -17.20 1.43 10.70
N GLU A 133 -17.36 1.65 12.00
CA GLU A 133 -17.18 2.97 12.62
C GLU A 133 -15.72 3.33 12.87
N VAL A 134 -14.88 2.34 13.18
CA VAL A 134 -13.43 2.56 13.42
C VAL A 134 -12.71 2.77 12.09
N PRO A 135 -12.07 3.94 11.87
CA PRO A 135 -11.27 4.17 10.68
C PRO A 135 -10.11 3.19 10.55
N VAL A 136 -9.94 2.64 9.35
CA VAL A 136 -8.78 1.80 8.99
C VAL A 136 -8.12 2.42 7.76
N VAL A 137 -6.94 2.98 7.94
CA VAL A 137 -6.14 3.55 6.85
C VAL A 137 -4.81 2.82 6.72
N GLY A 138 -4.19 2.90 5.55
CA GLY A 138 -2.90 2.26 5.34
C GLY A 138 -2.08 2.88 4.24
N SER A 139 -0.79 2.57 4.28
CA SER A 139 0.20 2.88 3.25
C SER A 139 0.59 1.63 2.48
N LEU A 140 0.86 1.79 1.19
CA LEU A 140 1.24 0.74 0.26
C LEU A 140 2.53 1.12 -0.47
N ASP A 141 3.26 0.11 -0.90
CA ASP A 141 4.36 0.27 -1.85
C ASP A 141 3.83 0.67 -3.24
N LEU A 142 4.69 1.26 -4.06
CA LEU A 142 4.39 1.58 -5.47
C LEU A 142 4.07 0.31 -6.28
N HIS A 143 4.70 -0.82 -5.94
CA HIS A 143 4.50 -2.11 -6.61
C HIS A 143 3.25 -2.86 -6.13
N ALA A 144 2.37 -2.25 -5.37
CA ALA A 144 1.16 -2.90 -4.87
C ALA A 144 0.23 -3.37 -6.01
N ASN A 145 -0.27 -4.59 -5.88
CA ASN A 145 -1.36 -5.17 -6.67
C ASN A 145 -2.67 -4.98 -5.90
N VAL A 146 -3.22 -3.77 -5.94
CA VAL A 146 -4.36 -3.41 -5.08
C VAL A 146 -5.61 -4.16 -5.52
N SER A 147 -6.14 -4.99 -4.63
CA SER A 147 -7.35 -5.77 -4.85
C SER A 147 -8.63 -4.98 -4.53
N HIS A 148 -9.75 -5.40 -5.09
CA HIS A 148 -11.06 -4.88 -4.69
C HIS A 148 -11.33 -5.13 -3.19
N LYS A 149 -10.82 -6.23 -2.65
CA LYS A 149 -10.95 -6.61 -1.24
C LYS A 149 -10.24 -5.61 -0.33
N MET A 150 -9.03 -5.18 -0.70
CA MET A 150 -8.30 -4.15 0.03
C MET A 150 -9.07 -2.83 0.10
N LEU A 151 -9.56 -2.32 -1.05
CA LEU A 151 -10.35 -1.08 -1.11
C LEU A 151 -11.69 -1.18 -0.35
N LYS A 152 -12.28 -2.37 -0.28
CA LYS A 152 -13.53 -2.61 0.42
C LYS A 152 -13.38 -2.50 1.94
N TYR A 153 -12.31 -3.07 2.50
CA TYR A 153 -12.15 -3.21 3.95
C TYR A 153 -11.36 -2.08 4.62
N ALA A 154 -10.55 -1.33 3.86
CA ALA A 154 -9.95 -0.09 4.32
C ALA A 154 -10.91 1.10 4.16
N ASP A 155 -10.77 2.14 4.99
CA ASP A 155 -11.40 3.46 4.74
C ASP A 155 -10.60 4.23 3.69
N ALA A 156 -9.25 4.14 3.73
CA ALA A 156 -8.38 4.70 2.73
C ALA A 156 -7.02 3.99 2.69
N LEU A 157 -6.48 3.86 1.47
CA LEU A 157 -5.14 3.37 1.19
C LEU A 157 -4.43 4.36 0.28
N VAL A 158 -3.17 4.64 0.55
CA VAL A 158 -2.30 5.49 -0.30
C VAL A 158 -1.01 4.74 -0.61
N ALA A 159 -0.40 5.03 -1.76
CA ALA A 159 0.82 4.36 -2.18
C ALA A 159 1.97 5.33 -2.42
N TYR A 160 3.21 4.81 -2.42
CA TYR A 160 4.39 5.55 -2.84
C TYR A 160 4.20 6.13 -4.25
N ARG A 161 4.91 7.21 -4.52
CA ARG A 161 4.89 7.90 -5.82
C ARG A 161 6.24 7.89 -6.51
N THR A 162 7.26 7.31 -5.87
CA THR A 162 8.62 7.27 -6.39
C THR A 162 9.18 5.85 -6.47
N TYR A 163 9.93 5.61 -7.53
CA TYR A 163 10.78 4.44 -7.69
C TYR A 163 12.08 4.84 -8.39
N PRO A 164 13.24 4.82 -7.69
CA PRO A 164 13.47 4.31 -6.31
C PRO A 164 12.66 5.02 -5.23
N HIS A 165 12.32 4.29 -4.14
CA HIS A 165 11.46 4.76 -3.06
C HIS A 165 12.17 5.81 -2.18
N VAL A 166 11.87 7.09 -2.38
CA VAL A 166 12.40 8.20 -1.58
C VAL A 166 11.32 8.95 -0.81
N ASP A 167 10.03 8.66 -1.07
CA ASP A 167 8.83 9.31 -0.51
C ASP A 167 8.02 8.41 0.44
N MET A 168 8.69 7.47 1.12
CA MET A 168 7.98 6.53 2.00
C MET A 168 7.34 7.24 3.20
N ASP A 169 8.06 8.14 3.87
CA ASP A 169 7.56 8.96 4.97
C ASP A 169 6.45 9.92 4.52
N GLU A 170 6.57 10.54 3.34
CA GLU A 170 5.50 11.36 2.77
C GLU A 170 4.22 10.55 2.53
N THR A 171 4.35 9.27 2.18
CA THR A 171 3.20 8.38 2.03
C THR A 171 2.51 8.12 3.36
N GLY A 172 3.28 7.92 4.43
CA GLY A 172 2.74 7.86 5.79
C GLY A 172 1.98 9.13 6.19
N SER A 173 2.54 10.30 5.87
CA SER A 173 1.87 11.59 6.09
C SER A 173 0.57 11.72 5.29
N ARG A 174 0.52 11.22 4.04
CA ARG A 174 -0.73 11.17 3.25
C ARG A 174 -1.79 10.26 3.90
N ALA A 175 -1.37 9.12 4.48
CA ALA A 175 -2.27 8.25 5.24
C ALA A 175 -2.80 8.94 6.50
N ALA A 176 -1.94 9.64 7.26
CA ALA A 176 -2.34 10.43 8.43
C ALA A 176 -3.36 11.51 8.06
N LYS A 177 -3.14 12.24 6.95
CA LYS A 177 -4.10 13.21 6.43
C LYS A 177 -5.47 12.59 6.14
N LEU A 178 -5.52 11.42 5.50
CA LEU A 178 -6.78 10.72 5.24
C LEU A 178 -7.46 10.24 6.52
N LEU A 179 -6.69 9.81 7.52
CA LEU A 179 -7.23 9.50 8.84
C LEU A 179 -7.87 10.73 9.49
N LYS A 180 -7.19 11.87 9.52
CA LYS A 180 -7.73 13.14 10.05
C LYS A 180 -9.04 13.51 9.35
N LEU A 181 -9.06 13.48 8.01
CA LEU A 181 -10.28 13.76 7.23
C LEU A 181 -11.42 12.79 7.57
N ARG A 182 -11.14 11.49 7.71
CA ARG A 182 -12.15 10.49 8.10
C ARG A 182 -12.72 10.75 9.50
N MET A 183 -11.87 11.18 10.43
CA MET A 183 -12.27 11.52 11.79
C MET A 183 -13.13 12.79 11.84
N ASP A 184 -12.74 13.83 11.12
CA ASP A 184 -13.43 15.12 11.07
C ASP A 184 -14.80 15.00 10.37
N GLU A 185 -14.83 14.33 9.24
CA GLU A 185 -16.05 14.14 8.42
C GLU A 185 -17.00 13.09 9.00
N LYS A 186 -16.52 12.21 9.89
CA LYS A 186 -17.26 11.09 10.50
C LYS A 186 -17.94 10.16 9.48
N LYS A 187 -17.43 10.13 8.27
CA LYS A 187 -17.90 9.27 7.16
C LYS A 187 -16.75 8.91 6.24
N ARG A 188 -16.89 7.81 5.53
CA ARG A 188 -15.97 7.46 4.44
C ARG A 188 -16.15 8.42 3.28
N ARG A 189 -15.05 8.81 2.66
CA ARG A 189 -15.06 9.50 1.37
C ARG A 189 -15.49 8.53 0.26
N TYR A 190 -16.01 9.07 -0.83
CA TYR A 190 -16.25 8.26 -2.02
C TYR A 190 -14.93 7.70 -2.54
N CYS A 191 -14.93 6.40 -2.82
CA CYS A 191 -13.80 5.71 -3.44
C CYS A 191 -14.17 5.37 -4.89
N ALA A 192 -13.38 5.84 -5.84
CA ALA A 192 -13.41 5.40 -7.21
C ALA A 192 -12.10 4.67 -7.54
N PHE A 193 -12.16 3.67 -8.43
CA PHE A 193 -10.98 2.97 -8.90
C PHE A 193 -11.15 2.45 -10.32
N LYS A 194 -10.03 2.27 -11.01
CA LYS A 194 -10.00 1.69 -12.36
C LYS A 194 -8.74 0.86 -12.55
N ARG A 195 -8.91 -0.42 -12.89
CA ARG A 195 -7.82 -1.32 -13.23
C ARG A 195 -7.33 -1.02 -14.65
N ILE A 196 -6.02 -1.00 -14.81
CA ILE A 196 -5.37 -0.86 -16.12
C ILE A 196 -5.35 -2.25 -16.77
N PRO A 197 -5.73 -2.38 -18.07
CA PRO A 197 -5.95 -3.67 -18.71
C PRO A 197 -4.67 -4.37 -19.21
N PHE A 198 -3.50 -3.97 -18.74
CA PHE A 198 -2.22 -4.58 -19.07
C PHE A 198 -1.26 -4.54 -17.89
N LEU A 199 -0.25 -5.42 -17.92
CA LEU A 199 0.82 -5.45 -16.92
C LEU A 199 1.93 -4.46 -17.31
N ILE A 200 2.50 -3.78 -16.32
CA ILE A 200 3.63 -2.86 -16.49
C ILE A 200 4.86 -3.56 -15.92
N PRO A 201 5.87 -3.91 -16.73
CA PRO A 201 7.06 -4.57 -16.23
C PRO A 201 7.89 -3.63 -15.33
N ILE A 202 8.57 -4.17 -14.33
CA ILE A 202 9.30 -3.40 -13.31
C ILE A 202 10.31 -2.41 -13.92
N ASN A 203 10.99 -2.80 -15.00
CA ASN A 203 11.95 -1.93 -15.68
C ASN A 203 11.32 -0.70 -16.38
N ALA A 204 9.99 -0.65 -16.50
CA ALA A 204 9.23 0.49 -17.02
C ALA A 204 8.55 1.32 -15.91
N GLN A 205 8.85 1.04 -14.64
CA GLN A 205 8.19 1.68 -13.49
C GLN A 205 9.05 2.79 -12.84
N CYS A 206 10.27 3.02 -13.33
CA CYS A 206 11.13 4.08 -12.80
C CYS A 206 10.46 5.46 -12.95
N THR A 207 10.25 6.13 -11.82
CA THR A 207 9.51 7.41 -11.78
C THR A 207 10.35 8.62 -12.20
N ASP A 208 11.65 8.43 -12.44
CA ASP A 208 12.54 9.43 -13.07
C ASP A 208 12.49 9.41 -14.60
N LEU A 209 11.69 8.51 -15.18
CA LEU A 209 11.59 8.30 -16.63
C LEU A 209 10.12 8.34 -17.10
N GLU A 210 9.93 8.66 -18.40
CA GLU A 210 8.63 8.51 -19.04
C GLU A 210 8.29 7.02 -19.27
N PRO A 211 7.03 6.61 -19.11
CA PRO A 211 5.82 7.44 -18.92
C PRO A 211 5.47 7.74 -17.46
N ALA A 212 6.26 7.25 -16.49
CA ALA A 212 5.93 7.36 -15.07
C ALA A 212 5.99 8.83 -14.60
N ILE A 213 7.00 9.64 -14.98
CA ILE A 213 7.04 11.08 -14.67
C ILE A 213 5.74 11.76 -15.06
N GLY A 214 5.30 11.59 -16.31
CA GLY A 214 4.06 12.22 -16.80
C GLY A 214 2.81 11.72 -16.05
N THR A 215 2.80 10.47 -15.62
CA THR A 215 1.69 9.89 -14.85
C THR A 215 1.57 10.52 -13.47
N TYR A 216 2.65 10.59 -12.70
CA TYR A 216 2.61 11.19 -11.37
C TYR A 216 2.45 12.71 -11.41
N SER A 217 3.01 13.40 -12.42
CA SER A 217 2.75 14.83 -12.64
C SER A 217 1.28 15.12 -12.93
N LEU A 218 0.60 14.26 -13.72
CA LEU A 218 -0.84 14.40 -13.95
C LEU A 218 -1.64 14.11 -12.67
N LEU A 219 -1.25 13.11 -11.89
CA LEU A 219 -1.87 12.80 -10.60
C LEU A 219 -1.86 14.02 -9.69
N GLU A 220 -0.69 14.63 -9.46
CA GLU A 220 -0.54 15.83 -8.63
C GLU A 220 -1.36 17.02 -9.14
N LYS A 221 -1.39 17.21 -10.46
CA LYS A 221 -2.21 18.26 -11.08
C LYS A 221 -3.71 18.04 -10.79
N LEU A 222 -4.20 16.81 -10.93
CA LEU A 222 -5.62 16.51 -10.65
C LEU A 222 -5.97 16.72 -9.19
N GLU A 223 -5.08 16.38 -8.25
CA GLU A 223 -5.26 16.66 -6.82
C GLU A 223 -5.27 18.18 -6.53
N ALA A 224 -4.46 18.96 -7.23
CA ALA A 224 -4.43 20.41 -7.07
C ALA A 224 -5.70 21.11 -7.63
N GLU A 225 -6.35 20.51 -8.62
CA GLU A 225 -7.54 21.06 -9.28
C GLU A 225 -8.85 20.61 -8.58
N LYS A 226 -8.84 19.51 -7.82
CA LYS A 226 -10.03 18.87 -7.23
C LYS A 226 -9.78 18.47 -5.77
N ASP A 227 -10.83 18.41 -4.96
CA ASP A 227 -10.74 17.86 -3.60
C ASP A 227 -10.74 16.32 -3.65
N VAL A 228 -9.66 15.76 -4.19
CA VAL A 228 -9.44 14.32 -4.29
C VAL A 228 -8.01 13.98 -3.82
N ILE A 229 -7.84 12.77 -3.32
CA ILE A 229 -6.52 12.18 -3.04
C ILE A 229 -6.41 10.94 -3.92
N LEU A 230 -5.45 10.94 -4.84
CA LEU A 230 -5.27 9.89 -5.84
C LEU A 230 -4.08 9.00 -5.49
N SER A 231 -4.15 7.78 -5.95
CA SER A 231 -3.01 6.86 -5.98
C SER A 231 -3.00 6.11 -7.31
N PHE A 232 -1.80 5.78 -7.75
CA PHE A 232 -1.55 4.89 -8.88
C PHE A 232 -0.46 3.92 -8.48
N THR A 233 -0.69 2.62 -8.67
CA THR A 233 0.33 1.59 -8.54
C THR A 233 0.46 0.86 -9.88
N PRO A 234 1.67 0.77 -10.45
CA PRO A 234 1.91 -0.04 -11.63
C PRO A 234 1.82 -1.55 -11.37
N GLY A 235 1.84 -1.97 -10.10
CA GLY A 235 1.73 -3.34 -9.68
C GLY A 235 3.06 -4.12 -9.73
N PHE A 236 3.03 -5.34 -9.22
CA PHE A 236 4.13 -6.29 -9.24
C PHE A 236 3.75 -7.52 -10.06
N PRO A 237 4.13 -7.58 -11.36
CA PRO A 237 3.70 -8.65 -12.26
C PRO A 237 4.16 -10.06 -11.86
N ALA A 238 5.21 -10.17 -11.04
CA ALA A 238 5.69 -11.46 -10.55
C ALA A 238 4.82 -12.07 -9.43
N SER A 239 3.86 -11.33 -8.88
CA SER A 239 2.79 -11.88 -8.03
C SER A 239 1.66 -12.41 -8.92
N ASP A 240 1.75 -13.63 -9.38
CA ASP A 240 0.78 -14.24 -10.31
C ASP A 240 -0.52 -14.65 -9.56
N PHE A 241 -1.45 -13.72 -9.42
CA PHE A 241 -2.79 -13.95 -8.88
C PHE A 241 -3.84 -13.09 -9.58
N LEU A 242 -5.13 -13.31 -9.30
CA LEU A 242 -6.25 -12.73 -10.08
C LEU A 242 -6.25 -11.20 -10.13
N ASP A 243 -5.92 -10.52 -9.02
CA ASP A 243 -5.90 -9.05 -8.93
C ASP A 243 -4.53 -8.43 -9.24
N CYS A 244 -3.58 -9.21 -9.78
CA CYS A 244 -2.27 -8.72 -10.18
C CYS A 244 -2.39 -7.64 -11.27
N GLY A 245 -1.61 -6.58 -11.13
CA GLY A 245 -1.47 -5.52 -12.13
C GLY A 245 -1.83 -4.13 -11.64
N ALA A 246 -1.72 -3.16 -12.56
CA ALA A 246 -1.82 -1.75 -12.26
C ALA A 246 -3.24 -1.29 -11.91
N LEU A 247 -3.33 -0.37 -10.94
CA LEU A 247 -4.59 0.24 -10.51
C LEU A 247 -4.44 1.74 -10.29
N VAL A 248 -5.45 2.50 -10.70
CA VAL A 248 -5.69 3.88 -10.29
C VAL A 248 -6.85 3.90 -9.33
N TRP A 249 -6.72 4.60 -8.20
CA TRP A 249 -7.85 4.83 -7.29
C TRP A 249 -7.74 6.20 -6.61
N GLY A 250 -8.83 6.63 -6.01
CA GLY A 250 -8.84 7.89 -5.29
C GLY A 250 -10.03 8.05 -4.37
N TYR A 251 -9.91 9.01 -3.47
CA TYR A 251 -10.90 9.37 -2.46
C TYR A 251 -11.25 10.84 -2.57
N GLY A 252 -12.53 11.18 -2.52
CA GLY A 252 -13.02 12.55 -2.55
C GLY A 252 -14.38 12.72 -1.86
N GLN A 253 -14.79 13.97 -1.61
CA GLN A 253 -16.10 14.27 -1.04
C GLN A 253 -17.22 14.16 -2.07
N ASP A 254 -16.93 14.53 -3.33
CA ASP A 254 -17.86 14.42 -4.45
C ASP A 254 -17.58 13.16 -5.26
N ALA A 255 -18.62 12.36 -5.51
CA ALA A 255 -18.49 11.08 -6.20
C ALA A 255 -18.13 11.27 -7.69
N GLN A 256 -18.68 12.31 -8.35
CA GLN A 256 -18.44 12.55 -9.77
C GLN A 256 -17.04 13.10 -10.00
N ASP A 257 -16.59 14.06 -9.18
CA ASP A 257 -15.22 14.59 -9.25
C ASP A 257 -14.18 13.51 -9.00
N THR A 258 -14.45 12.61 -8.05
CA THR A 258 -13.56 11.48 -7.74
C THR A 258 -13.49 10.52 -8.92
N LEU A 259 -14.63 10.15 -9.49
CA LEU A 259 -14.70 9.25 -10.65
C LEU A 259 -14.02 9.86 -11.88
N ASP A 260 -14.26 11.15 -12.14
CA ASP A 260 -13.67 11.86 -13.28
C ASP A 260 -12.14 11.94 -13.15
N ALA A 261 -11.61 12.22 -11.95
CA ALA A 261 -10.16 12.27 -11.72
C ALA A 261 -9.51 10.90 -11.94
N VAL A 262 -10.10 9.84 -11.38
CA VAL A 262 -9.65 8.46 -11.58
C VAL A 262 -9.67 8.06 -13.05
N ASN A 263 -10.76 8.37 -13.77
CA ASN A 263 -10.88 8.05 -15.19
C ASN A 263 -9.89 8.82 -16.05
N GLN A 264 -9.61 10.10 -15.76
CA GLN A 264 -8.64 10.90 -16.49
C GLN A 264 -7.22 10.34 -16.32
N LEU A 265 -6.82 10.01 -15.07
CA LEU A 265 -5.51 9.43 -14.80
C LEU A 265 -5.39 8.03 -15.43
N ALA A 266 -6.41 7.20 -15.32
CA ALA A 266 -6.40 5.86 -15.91
C ALA A 266 -6.32 5.92 -17.45
N ALA A 267 -7.07 6.81 -18.11
CA ALA A 267 -7.01 7.00 -19.55
C ALA A 267 -5.61 7.47 -20.02
N TRP A 268 -4.95 8.31 -19.23
CA TRP A 268 -3.55 8.66 -19.47
C TRP A 268 -2.65 7.45 -19.43
N VAL A 269 -2.72 6.64 -18.38
CA VAL A 269 -1.91 5.42 -18.23
C VAL A 269 -2.21 4.45 -19.37
N GLU A 270 -3.48 4.20 -19.69
CA GLU A 270 -3.89 3.34 -20.82
C GLU A 270 -3.30 3.81 -22.16
N SER A 271 -3.20 5.11 -22.38
CA SER A 271 -2.58 5.68 -23.60
C SER A 271 -1.08 5.40 -23.74
N LYS A 272 -0.42 4.92 -22.66
CA LYS A 272 1.00 4.62 -22.62
C LYS A 272 1.34 3.13 -22.79
N GLU A 273 0.37 2.28 -23.04
CA GLU A 273 0.57 0.82 -23.19
C GLU A 273 1.72 0.49 -24.15
N SER A 274 1.75 1.09 -25.34
CA SER A 274 2.83 0.85 -26.31
C SER A 274 4.23 1.28 -25.82
N ALA A 275 4.30 2.33 -24.99
CA ALA A 275 5.58 2.83 -24.47
C ALA A 275 6.17 1.86 -23.44
N VAL A 276 5.34 1.27 -22.56
CA VAL A 276 5.80 0.30 -21.55
C VAL A 276 6.07 -1.08 -22.14
N SER A 277 5.32 -1.48 -23.16
CA SER A 277 5.54 -2.75 -23.87
C SER A 277 6.83 -2.76 -24.72
N TYR A 278 7.16 -1.62 -25.35
CA TYR A 278 8.33 -1.48 -26.22
C TYR A 278 9.68 -1.51 -25.50
N THR A 279 9.74 -1.04 -24.26
CA THR A 279 10.98 -1.09 -23.46
C THR A 279 11.45 -2.52 -23.23
N HIS A 280 10.55 -3.47 -23.16
CA HIS A 280 10.90 -4.88 -22.99
C HIS A 280 11.45 -5.52 -24.28
N LEU A 281 10.91 -5.17 -25.45
CA LEU A 281 11.35 -5.70 -26.74
C LEU A 281 12.70 -5.11 -27.18
N ARG A 282 12.96 -3.82 -26.93
CA ARG A 282 14.24 -3.18 -27.27
C ARG A 282 15.45 -3.73 -26.49
N ALA A 283 15.25 -4.22 -25.27
CA ALA A 283 16.32 -4.84 -24.50
C ALA A 283 16.83 -6.15 -25.14
N HIS A 284 15.97 -6.85 -25.91
CA HIS A 284 16.34 -8.05 -26.66
C HIS A 284 16.88 -7.77 -28.05
N GLU A 285 16.50 -6.65 -28.67
CA GLU A 285 16.98 -6.30 -30.03
C GLU A 285 18.41 -5.74 -30.05
N THR A 286 18.91 -5.20 -28.93
CA THR A 286 20.27 -4.66 -28.81
C THR A 286 21.34 -5.72 -28.55
N GLU A 287 20.96 -6.98 -28.31
CA GLU A 287 21.90 -8.09 -28.17
C GLU A 287 22.17 -8.85 -29.49
N LEU A 288 21.57 -8.44 -30.61
CA LEU A 288 21.65 -9.11 -31.90
C LEU A 288 22.36 -8.29 -33.01
N ASP A 289 22.89 -7.12 -32.71
CA ASP A 289 23.81 -6.33 -33.57
C ASP A 289 25.24 -6.30 -32.94
#